data_777b7ea48344543bb7422a4f4789934a
#
_entry.id   777b7ea48344543bb7422a4f4789934a
#
_cell.length_a   1.000
_cell.length_b   1.000
_cell.length_c   1.000
_cell.angle_alpha   90.00
_cell.angle_beta   90.00
_cell.angle_gamma   90.00
#
_symmetry.space_group_name_H-M   'P 1'
#
loop_
_entity.id
_entity.type
_entity.pdbx_description
1 polymer ?
#
loop_
_entity_poly.entity_id
_entity_poly.type
_entity_poly.pdbx_seq_one_letter_code
_entity_poly.pdbx_strand_id
1 'polypeptide(L)'
;MLLRIGLSFLLLALVASGSVVAPSNLRSETAKPPDAPAPGEPSQPSADKVKGHLAPASAVPEIITDLSRLPAPVARTRERLLAAARSGDLHQLAALMNDSTPIFSFTDDRDPVAFWKANYPDSDGIEVLSILTMILEAGYVRVDEGTPQEMYVWPYFVRMSLAALTPQQKVELFRIVTGADYKDMMKLGVYAFYRLGIGPDGTWHFFVTGD
;
A
#
# COMPACT_ATOMS: atom_id res chain seq x y z
N MET A 1 -6.59 -19.88 23.84
CA MET A 1 -6.58 -20.56 22.54
C MET A 1 -7.32 -19.64 21.59
N LEU A 2 -6.63 -18.68 21.01
CA LEU A 2 -7.18 -17.61 20.17
C LEU A 2 -7.06 -18.05 18.71
N LEU A 3 -8.19 -18.40 18.11
CA LEU A 3 -8.31 -18.70 16.69
C LEU A 3 -8.38 -17.36 15.94
N ARG A 4 -7.27 -16.91 15.37
CA ARG A 4 -7.27 -15.79 14.42
C ARG A 4 -7.72 -16.32 13.07
N ILE A 5 -8.91 -15.89 12.65
CA ILE A 5 -9.51 -16.29 11.39
C ILE A 5 -8.78 -15.51 10.28
N GLY A 6 -8.06 -16.27 9.42
CA GLY A 6 -7.42 -15.71 8.24
C GLY A 6 -8.48 -15.18 7.27
N LEU A 7 -8.24 -14.00 6.75
CA LEU A 7 -9.05 -13.37 5.71
C LEU A 7 -8.91 -14.20 4.41
N SER A 8 -9.87 -15.11 4.16
CA SER A 8 -9.94 -15.87 2.92
C SER A 8 -10.48 -14.96 1.81
N PHE A 9 -9.62 -14.55 0.88
CA PHE A 9 -10.04 -13.98 -0.38
C PHE A 9 -10.75 -15.06 -1.21
N LEU A 10 -12.08 -14.96 -1.31
CA LEU A 10 -12.89 -15.79 -2.20
C LEU A 10 -12.78 -15.27 -3.63
N LEU A 11 -11.93 -15.91 -4.43
CA LEU A 11 -11.86 -15.67 -5.87
C LEU A 11 -13.08 -16.30 -6.53
N LEU A 12 -14.09 -15.50 -6.91
CA LEU A 12 -15.27 -15.94 -7.65
C LEU A 12 -14.89 -16.12 -9.12
N ALA A 13 -14.60 -17.36 -9.54
CA ALA A 13 -14.42 -17.70 -10.95
C ALA A 13 -15.78 -17.79 -11.64
N LEU A 14 -16.09 -16.84 -12.51
CA LEU A 14 -17.25 -16.85 -13.37
C LEU A 14 -16.99 -17.78 -14.56
N VAL A 15 -17.58 -18.97 -14.56
CA VAL A 15 -17.57 -19.91 -15.71
C VAL A 15 -18.66 -19.47 -16.68
N ALA A 16 -18.27 -18.87 -17.79
CA ALA A 16 -19.18 -18.63 -18.91
C ALA A 16 -19.16 -19.82 -19.86
N SER A 17 -20.27 -20.55 -19.91
CA SER A 17 -20.52 -21.62 -20.91
C SER A 17 -20.86 -20.97 -22.23
N GLY A 18 -19.97 -21.04 -23.21
CA GLY A 18 -20.19 -20.62 -24.56
C GLY A 18 -20.49 -21.82 -25.47
N SER A 19 -21.66 -21.82 -26.09
CA SER A 19 -22.10 -22.83 -27.08
C SER A 19 -21.40 -22.64 -28.42
N VAL A 20 -20.89 -23.74 -28.93
CA VAL A 20 -20.31 -23.90 -30.28
C VAL A 20 -21.40 -23.93 -31.34
N VAL A 21 -21.28 -23.10 -32.37
CA VAL A 21 -21.92 -23.28 -33.67
C VAL A 21 -20.90 -23.04 -34.77
N ALA A 22 -20.61 -24.06 -35.55
CA ALA A 22 -19.87 -24.02 -36.82
C ALA A 22 -20.82 -24.47 -37.95
N PRO A 23 -20.37 -24.48 -39.22
CA PRO A 23 -19.89 -23.42 -40.11
C PRO A 23 -20.75 -23.33 -41.40
N SER A 24 -20.57 -22.31 -42.20
CA SER A 24 -20.97 -22.37 -43.62
C SER A 24 -20.01 -21.61 -44.49
N ASN A 25 -19.36 -22.36 -45.37
CA ASN A 25 -18.57 -21.89 -46.50
C ASN A 25 -19.44 -21.11 -47.50
N LEU A 26 -19.00 -19.98 -47.96
CA LEU A 26 -19.29 -19.46 -49.29
C LEU A 26 -18.10 -18.72 -49.84
N ARG A 27 -17.66 -19.24 -50.95
CA ARG A 27 -16.57 -18.80 -51.84
C ARG A 27 -17.12 -17.78 -52.83
N SER A 28 -16.47 -16.61 -52.93
CA SER A 28 -16.54 -15.74 -54.15
C SER A 28 -15.37 -14.77 -54.07
N GLU A 29 -14.45 -14.93 -54.87
CA GLU A 29 -14.16 -14.25 -56.15
C GLU A 29 -13.43 -12.89 -55.99
N THR A 30 -12.26 -12.93 -56.55
CA THR A 30 -11.26 -11.91 -56.81
C THR A 30 -11.77 -10.56 -57.29
N ALA A 31 -11.27 -9.48 -56.62
CA ALA A 31 -11.06 -8.19 -57.26
C ALA A 31 -9.78 -7.57 -56.70
N LYS A 32 -8.82 -7.30 -57.56
CA LYS A 32 -7.53 -6.65 -57.30
C LYS A 32 -7.78 -5.15 -57.07
N PRO A 33 -7.35 -4.55 -55.95
CA PRO A 33 -7.27 -3.08 -55.81
C PRO A 33 -6.00 -2.51 -56.41
N PRO A 34 -6.01 -1.23 -56.84
CA PRO A 34 -4.89 -0.59 -57.47
C PRO A 34 -3.74 -0.25 -56.53
N ASP A 35 -2.53 -0.08 -57.12
CA ASP A 35 -1.28 0.21 -56.46
C ASP A 35 -1.33 1.43 -55.53
N ALA A 36 -1.04 1.20 -54.23
CA ALA A 36 -0.76 2.21 -53.26
C ALA A 36 0.78 2.48 -53.25
N PRO A 37 1.23 3.73 -53.08
CA PRO A 37 2.65 4.05 -53.05
C PRO A 37 3.34 3.46 -51.83
N ALA A 38 4.60 3.08 -51.95
CA ALA A 38 5.45 2.47 -50.96
C ALA A 38 5.52 3.29 -49.65
N PRO A 39 5.49 2.64 -48.46
CA PRO A 39 5.71 3.33 -47.21
C PRO A 39 7.18 3.81 -47.14
N GLY A 40 7.36 5.09 -46.86
CA GLY A 40 8.67 5.65 -46.55
C GLY A 40 9.26 4.98 -45.31
N GLU A 41 10.58 4.73 -45.34
CA GLU A 41 11.37 4.24 -44.22
C GLU A 41 11.10 5.06 -42.96
N PRO A 42 10.86 4.46 -41.80
CA PRO A 42 10.86 5.21 -40.53
C PRO A 42 12.30 5.67 -40.23
N SER A 43 12.50 6.98 -40.27
CA SER A 43 13.72 7.61 -39.79
C SER A 43 13.96 7.20 -38.33
N GLN A 44 15.03 6.45 -38.08
CA GLN A 44 15.48 6.14 -36.72
C GLN A 44 15.82 7.46 -36.02
N PRO A 45 15.31 7.71 -34.80
CA PRO A 45 15.76 8.82 -33.99
C PRO A 45 17.20 8.53 -33.55
N SER A 46 18.08 9.50 -33.84
CA SER A 46 19.49 9.49 -33.43
C SER A 46 19.64 9.21 -31.94
N ALA A 47 20.45 8.21 -31.61
CA ALA A 47 20.71 7.71 -30.26
C ALA A 47 21.58 8.64 -29.38
N ASP A 48 21.50 9.96 -29.56
CA ASP A 48 22.43 10.89 -28.89
C ASP A 48 21.79 12.02 -28.09
N LYS A 49 20.60 11.81 -27.50
CA LYS A 49 20.04 12.74 -26.49
C LYS A 49 19.07 12.08 -25.49
N VAL A 50 19.44 10.96 -24.90
CA VAL A 50 18.82 10.51 -23.66
C VAL A 50 19.95 10.14 -22.67
N LYS A 51 20.73 11.12 -22.27
CA LYS A 51 21.30 11.11 -20.92
C LYS A 51 20.15 11.49 -19.99
N GLY A 52 19.22 10.57 -19.82
CA GLY A 52 18.26 10.61 -18.73
C GLY A 52 19.06 10.70 -17.44
N HIS A 53 18.77 11.73 -16.67
CA HIS A 53 19.22 11.88 -15.32
C HIS A 53 18.77 10.61 -14.56
N LEU A 54 19.66 9.62 -14.47
CA LEU A 54 19.50 8.50 -13.56
C LEU A 54 19.51 9.16 -12.18
N ALA A 55 18.33 9.28 -11.58
CA ALA A 55 18.23 9.56 -10.16
C ALA A 55 19.17 8.59 -9.44
N PRO A 56 19.98 9.03 -8.47
CA PRO A 56 20.90 8.16 -7.76
C PRO A 56 20.10 6.96 -7.25
N ALA A 57 20.65 5.75 -7.47
CA ALA A 57 20.05 4.50 -7.00
C ALA A 57 19.58 4.73 -5.56
N SER A 58 18.28 4.52 -5.31
CA SER A 58 17.64 4.82 -4.03
C SER A 58 18.49 4.22 -2.93
N ALA A 59 19.16 5.07 -2.16
CA ALA A 59 19.90 4.65 -0.98
C ALA A 59 18.93 3.84 -0.12
N VAL A 60 19.40 2.73 0.45
CA VAL A 60 18.59 1.96 1.41
C VAL A 60 18.09 2.95 2.46
N PRO A 61 16.78 3.11 2.64
CA PRO A 61 16.27 4.14 3.53
C PRO A 61 16.78 3.90 4.94
N GLU A 62 17.17 4.97 5.62
CA GLU A 62 17.60 4.90 7.01
C GLU A 62 16.42 4.46 7.88
N ILE A 63 16.58 3.35 8.59
CA ILE A 63 15.62 2.92 9.61
C ILE A 63 15.86 3.75 10.85
N ILE A 64 14.83 4.48 11.30
CA ILE A 64 14.94 5.34 12.46
C ILE A 64 14.08 4.76 13.58
N THR A 65 14.72 4.32 14.65
CA THR A 65 14.06 3.83 15.88
C THR A 65 14.05 4.88 16.99
N ASP A 66 14.91 5.87 16.89
CA ASP A 66 14.98 6.99 17.83
C ASP A 66 13.89 8.03 17.52
N LEU A 67 12.84 8.00 18.34
CA LEU A 67 11.70 8.90 18.20
C LEU A 67 12.02 10.37 18.52
N SER A 68 13.14 10.64 19.22
CA SER A 68 13.60 12.02 19.49
C SER A 68 14.02 12.76 18.22
N ARG A 69 14.27 12.04 17.15
CA ARG A 69 14.60 12.58 15.82
C ARG A 69 13.38 13.05 15.02
N LEU A 70 12.16 12.80 15.51
CA LEU A 70 10.95 13.28 14.86
C LEU A 70 10.82 14.80 14.97
N PRO A 71 10.46 15.51 13.89
CA PRO A 71 10.03 16.89 13.97
C PRO A 71 8.87 17.06 14.95
N ALA A 72 8.85 18.17 15.69
CA ALA A 72 7.83 18.39 16.69
C ALA A 72 6.37 18.30 16.19
N PRO A 73 6.01 18.74 14.96
CA PRO A 73 4.66 18.51 14.43
C PRO A 73 4.35 17.01 14.25
N VAL A 74 5.28 16.24 13.69
CA VAL A 74 5.13 14.79 13.45
C VAL A 74 4.98 14.05 14.78
N ALA A 75 5.85 14.37 15.74
CA ALA A 75 5.79 13.78 17.08
C ALA A 75 4.43 14.02 17.75
N ARG A 76 3.91 15.27 17.69
CA ARG A 76 2.58 15.59 18.26
C ARG A 76 1.46 14.80 17.62
N THR A 77 1.44 14.67 16.28
CA THR A 77 0.40 13.89 15.59
C THR A 77 0.50 12.42 15.97
N ARG A 78 1.72 11.85 16.00
CA ARG A 78 1.93 10.47 16.45
C ARG A 78 1.39 10.24 17.87
N GLU A 79 1.68 11.14 18.83
CA GLU A 79 1.19 11.00 20.21
C GLU A 79 -0.34 11.10 20.29
N ARG A 80 -0.97 12.01 19.53
CA ARG A 80 -2.44 12.12 19.45
C ARG A 80 -3.06 10.81 18.92
N LEU A 81 -2.49 10.24 17.87
CA LEU A 81 -2.94 8.97 17.29
C LEU A 81 -2.78 7.81 18.28
N LEU A 82 -1.65 7.72 18.99
CA LEU A 82 -1.46 6.72 20.03
C LEU A 82 -2.42 6.88 21.19
N ALA A 83 -2.69 8.11 21.64
CA ALA A 83 -3.64 8.36 22.69
C ALA A 83 -5.06 7.91 22.31
N ALA A 84 -5.49 8.26 21.08
CA ALA A 84 -6.78 7.80 20.54
C ALA A 84 -6.84 6.28 20.40
N ALA A 85 -5.78 5.63 19.87
CA ALA A 85 -5.75 4.18 19.75
C ALA A 85 -5.83 3.47 21.10
N ARG A 86 -5.08 3.95 22.09
CA ARG A 86 -5.05 3.37 23.45
C ARG A 86 -6.33 3.62 24.25
N SER A 87 -7.16 4.58 23.85
CA SER A 87 -8.46 4.80 24.49
C SER A 87 -9.45 3.66 24.26
N GLY A 88 -9.26 2.85 23.20
CA GLY A 88 -10.20 1.81 22.79
C GLY A 88 -11.47 2.35 22.11
N ASP A 89 -11.52 3.63 21.77
CA ASP A 89 -12.66 4.30 21.16
C ASP A 89 -12.37 4.70 19.71
N LEU A 90 -13.01 4.02 18.76
CA LEU A 90 -12.89 4.31 17.33
C LEU A 90 -13.32 5.74 16.97
N HIS A 91 -14.27 6.31 17.70
CA HIS A 91 -14.74 7.68 17.43
C HIS A 91 -13.68 8.71 17.79
N GLN A 92 -12.82 8.47 18.79
CA GLN A 92 -11.70 9.33 19.09
C GLN A 92 -10.66 9.32 17.95
N LEU A 93 -10.41 8.14 17.37
CA LEU A 93 -9.52 8.07 16.19
C LEU A 93 -10.15 8.76 14.98
N ALA A 94 -11.43 8.49 14.71
CA ALA A 94 -12.15 9.12 13.60
C ALA A 94 -12.22 10.65 13.73
N ALA A 95 -12.33 11.18 14.95
CA ALA A 95 -12.33 12.62 15.20
C ALA A 95 -11.01 13.30 14.75
N LEU A 96 -9.87 12.61 14.87
CA LEU A 96 -8.59 13.14 14.39
C LEU A 96 -8.49 13.21 12.87
N MET A 97 -9.32 12.43 12.15
CA MET A 97 -9.35 12.46 10.69
C MET A 97 -9.99 13.74 10.15
N ASN A 98 -10.84 14.43 10.92
CA ASN A 98 -11.46 15.69 10.52
C ASN A 98 -10.43 16.80 10.28
N ASP A 99 -9.29 16.76 10.96
CA ASP A 99 -8.25 17.78 10.84
C ASP A 99 -7.42 17.63 9.55
N SER A 100 -7.30 16.39 9.02
CA SER A 100 -6.35 16.06 7.94
C SER A 100 -6.97 15.28 6.78
N THR A 101 -8.18 14.74 6.93
CA THR A 101 -8.86 13.87 5.94
C THR A 101 -7.96 12.79 5.34
N PRO A 102 -7.30 11.95 6.18
CA PRO A 102 -6.38 10.94 5.69
C PRO A 102 -7.10 9.85 4.89
N ILE A 103 -6.38 9.22 3.96
CA ILE A 103 -6.87 8.03 3.26
C ILE A 103 -6.87 6.87 4.27
N PHE A 104 -8.02 6.22 4.46
CA PHE A 104 -8.16 5.03 5.30
C PHE A 104 -8.67 3.81 4.52
N SER A 105 -9.19 4.03 3.31
CA SER A 105 -9.69 3.01 2.39
C SER A 105 -9.36 3.42 0.96
N PHE A 106 -9.19 2.44 0.06
CA PHE A 106 -9.06 2.65 -1.38
C PHE A 106 -10.40 2.49 -2.12
N THR A 107 -11.49 2.38 -1.38
CA THR A 107 -12.87 2.31 -1.87
C THR A 107 -13.61 3.63 -1.59
N ASP A 108 -14.89 3.69 -1.95
CA ASP A 108 -15.73 4.89 -1.75
C ASP A 108 -16.25 5.07 -0.31
N ASP A 109 -15.66 4.37 0.66
CA ASP A 109 -16.04 4.49 2.07
C ASP A 109 -15.80 5.89 2.61
N ARG A 110 -16.82 6.43 3.31
CA ARG A 110 -16.81 7.78 3.88
C ARG A 110 -16.80 7.77 5.40
N ASP A 111 -17.23 6.67 6.01
CA ASP A 111 -17.29 6.51 7.47
C ASP A 111 -16.21 5.52 7.93
N PRO A 112 -15.11 6.01 8.52
CA PRO A 112 -14.02 5.15 8.96
C PRO A 112 -14.44 4.19 10.09
N VAL A 113 -15.37 4.58 10.97
CA VAL A 113 -15.85 3.73 12.06
C VAL A 113 -16.64 2.55 11.49
N ALA A 114 -17.58 2.84 10.55
CA ALA A 114 -18.35 1.79 9.89
C ALA A 114 -17.44 0.86 9.09
N PHE A 115 -16.45 1.40 8.37
CA PHE A 115 -15.46 0.64 7.61
C PHE A 115 -14.67 -0.32 8.51
N TRP A 116 -14.13 0.15 9.64
CA TRP A 116 -13.33 -0.70 10.52
C TRP A 116 -14.19 -1.76 11.23
N LYS A 117 -15.43 -1.43 11.63
CA LYS A 117 -16.37 -2.42 12.18
C LYS A 117 -16.72 -3.51 11.17
N ALA A 118 -16.90 -3.15 9.90
CA ALA A 118 -17.20 -4.12 8.85
C ALA A 118 -16.00 -5.05 8.55
N ASN A 119 -14.75 -4.52 8.60
CA ASN A 119 -13.54 -5.29 8.34
C ASN A 119 -13.06 -6.11 9.55
N TYR A 120 -13.45 -5.74 10.77
CA TYR A 120 -13.09 -6.40 12.02
C TYR A 120 -14.33 -6.68 12.89
N PRO A 121 -15.30 -7.48 12.37
CA PRO A 121 -16.59 -7.67 13.04
C PRO A 121 -16.47 -8.36 14.40
N ASP A 122 -15.49 -9.27 14.57
CA ASP A 122 -15.30 -10.03 15.82
C ASP A 122 -14.86 -9.15 17.00
N SER A 123 -14.28 -7.99 16.73
CA SER A 123 -13.83 -7.03 17.74
C SER A 123 -14.60 -5.71 17.70
N ASP A 124 -15.69 -5.63 16.94
CA ASP A 124 -16.43 -4.37 16.69
C ASP A 124 -15.50 -3.24 16.22
N GLY A 125 -14.49 -3.58 15.41
CA GLY A 125 -13.50 -2.66 14.86
C GLY A 125 -12.31 -2.35 15.76
N ILE A 126 -12.31 -2.74 17.04
CA ILE A 126 -11.25 -2.37 18.00
C ILE A 126 -9.88 -2.91 17.61
N GLU A 127 -9.82 -4.02 16.87
CA GLU A 127 -8.54 -4.60 16.42
C GLU A 127 -7.69 -3.60 15.64
N VAL A 128 -8.31 -2.69 14.86
CA VAL A 128 -7.55 -1.66 14.11
C VAL A 128 -6.78 -0.70 15.02
N LEU A 129 -7.30 -0.41 16.22
CA LEU A 129 -6.60 0.43 17.22
C LEU A 129 -5.35 -0.26 17.77
N SER A 130 -5.42 -1.60 17.96
CA SER A 130 -4.26 -2.40 18.34
C SER A 130 -3.20 -2.38 17.21
N ILE A 131 -3.63 -2.56 15.96
CA ILE A 131 -2.74 -2.50 14.80
C ILE A 131 -2.05 -1.12 14.73
N LEU A 132 -2.82 -0.04 14.85
CA LEU A 132 -2.28 1.32 14.84
C LEU A 132 -1.23 1.54 15.94
N THR A 133 -1.51 1.04 17.14
CA THR A 133 -0.55 1.11 18.26
C THR A 133 0.74 0.37 17.93
N MET A 134 0.65 -0.88 17.44
CA MET A 134 1.82 -1.69 17.12
C MET A 134 2.69 -1.08 16.04
N ILE A 135 2.11 -0.54 14.96
CA ILE A 135 2.90 0.06 13.89
C ILE A 135 3.57 1.38 14.34
N LEU A 136 2.88 2.21 15.13
CA LEU A 136 3.44 3.47 15.63
C LEU A 136 4.51 3.27 16.71
N GLU A 137 4.54 2.12 17.39
CA GLU A 137 5.60 1.74 18.33
C GLU A 137 6.82 1.13 17.63
N ALA A 138 6.72 0.76 16.36
CA ALA A 138 7.85 0.34 15.55
C ALA A 138 8.71 1.53 15.10
N GLY A 139 9.87 1.23 14.51
CA GLY A 139 10.67 2.23 13.81
C GLY A 139 9.98 2.76 12.55
N TYR A 140 10.47 3.89 12.07
CA TYR A 140 9.95 4.56 10.88
C TYR A 140 11.04 4.82 9.84
N VAL A 141 10.62 5.20 8.63
CA VAL A 141 11.48 5.72 7.58
C VAL A 141 11.02 7.11 7.18
N ARG A 142 11.97 7.95 6.77
CA ARG A 142 11.72 9.20 6.09
C ARG A 142 11.83 8.94 4.60
N VAL A 143 10.81 9.28 3.84
CA VAL A 143 10.74 9.07 2.39
C VAL A 143 10.65 10.41 1.69
N ASP A 144 11.14 10.45 0.44
CA ASP A 144 11.10 11.62 -0.45
C ASP A 144 11.62 12.92 0.20
N GLU A 145 12.69 12.78 1.01
CA GLU A 145 13.31 13.85 1.78
C GLU A 145 13.66 15.05 0.91
N GLY A 146 13.29 16.26 1.39
CA GLY A 146 13.54 17.52 0.69
C GLY A 146 12.64 17.78 -0.50
N THR A 147 11.62 16.95 -0.74
CA THR A 147 10.61 17.16 -1.77
C THR A 147 9.25 17.55 -1.17
N PRO A 148 8.29 18.06 -1.97
CA PRO A 148 6.92 18.28 -1.50
C PRO A 148 6.18 17.01 -1.05
N GLN A 149 6.69 15.82 -1.39
CA GLN A 149 6.15 14.52 -1.04
C GLN A 149 6.83 13.91 0.20
N GLU A 150 7.72 14.66 0.85
CA GLU A 150 8.40 14.18 2.05
C GLU A 150 7.42 13.69 3.11
N MET A 151 7.70 12.51 3.67
CA MET A 151 6.82 11.87 4.63
C MET A 151 7.57 10.98 5.62
N TYR A 152 7.04 10.89 6.84
CA TYR A 152 7.44 9.96 7.89
C TYR A 152 6.47 8.79 7.87
N VAL A 153 6.97 7.58 7.58
CA VAL A 153 6.13 6.39 7.31
C VAL A 153 6.44 5.27 8.31
N TRP A 154 5.39 4.74 8.93
CA TRP A 154 5.39 3.59 9.83
C TRP A 154 4.67 2.39 9.21
N PRO A 155 5.10 1.17 9.54
CA PRO A 155 6.40 0.79 10.11
C PRO A 155 7.49 0.85 9.04
N TYR A 156 8.75 0.89 9.41
CA TYR A 156 9.87 0.97 8.45
C TYR A 156 9.91 -0.19 7.44
N PHE A 157 9.22 -1.29 7.71
CA PHE A 157 9.15 -2.46 6.82
C PHE A 157 8.60 -2.15 5.43
N VAL A 158 7.86 -1.05 5.26
CA VAL A 158 7.34 -0.58 3.95
C VAL A 158 8.45 -0.30 2.93
N ARG A 159 9.69 -0.11 3.38
CA ARG A 159 10.86 0.15 2.54
C ARG A 159 11.92 -0.95 2.65
N MET A 160 11.58 -2.10 3.24
CA MET A 160 12.51 -3.20 3.43
C MET A 160 12.19 -4.38 2.52
N SER A 161 13.23 -5.05 2.03
CA SER A 161 13.06 -6.39 1.49
C SER A 161 12.80 -7.37 2.63
N LEU A 162 11.61 -7.96 2.69
CA LEU A 162 11.24 -8.91 3.74
C LEU A 162 12.14 -10.16 3.76
N ALA A 163 12.70 -10.54 2.60
CA ALA A 163 13.63 -11.65 2.49
C ALA A 163 14.99 -11.34 3.13
N ALA A 164 15.37 -10.07 3.24
CA ALA A 164 16.65 -9.62 3.77
C ALA A 164 16.61 -9.18 5.24
N LEU A 165 15.46 -9.34 5.93
CA LEU A 165 15.33 -8.96 7.34
C LEU A 165 16.24 -9.80 8.24
N THR A 166 16.92 -9.12 9.17
CA THR A 166 17.67 -9.77 10.25
C THR A 166 16.73 -10.54 11.19
N PRO A 167 17.25 -11.50 11.99
CA PRO A 167 16.42 -12.16 13.00
C PRO A 167 15.72 -11.20 13.96
N GLN A 168 16.39 -10.14 14.39
CA GLN A 168 15.84 -9.09 15.27
C GLN A 168 14.70 -8.34 14.60
N GLN A 169 14.88 -7.94 13.35
CA GLN A 169 13.81 -7.29 12.57
C GLN A 169 12.60 -8.21 12.34
N LYS A 170 12.81 -9.53 12.19
CA LYS A 170 11.72 -10.50 12.11
C LYS A 170 10.95 -10.60 13.43
N VAL A 171 11.62 -10.55 14.58
CA VAL A 171 10.94 -10.50 15.89
C VAL A 171 10.06 -9.26 15.98
N GLU A 172 10.55 -8.10 15.53
CA GLU A 172 9.77 -6.86 15.52
C GLU A 172 8.60 -6.95 14.53
N LEU A 173 8.82 -7.47 13.32
CA LEU A 173 7.76 -7.68 12.32
C LEU A 173 6.64 -8.58 12.86
N PHE A 174 6.98 -9.69 13.51
CA PHE A 174 6.00 -10.63 14.06
C PHE A 174 5.23 -10.12 15.29
N ARG A 175 5.57 -8.96 15.84
CA ARG A 175 4.70 -8.23 16.77
C ARG A 175 3.52 -7.57 16.04
N ILE A 176 3.68 -7.25 14.75
CA ILE A 176 2.72 -6.50 13.94
C ILE A 176 1.86 -7.45 13.10
N VAL A 177 2.47 -8.46 12.48
CA VAL A 177 1.83 -9.36 11.54
C VAL A 177 1.82 -10.81 12.02
N THR A 178 0.87 -11.60 11.51
CA THR A 178 0.87 -13.05 11.75
C THR A 178 1.83 -13.78 10.80
N GLY A 179 2.11 -15.05 11.09
CA GLY A 179 2.87 -15.91 10.18
C GLY A 179 2.18 -16.13 8.82
N ALA A 180 0.84 -16.06 8.78
CA ALA A 180 0.07 -16.14 7.55
C ALA A 180 0.26 -14.87 6.71
N ASP A 181 0.11 -13.69 7.31
CA ASP A 181 0.36 -12.40 6.64
C ASP A 181 1.79 -12.34 6.08
N TYR A 182 2.78 -12.74 6.89
CA TYR A 182 4.18 -12.78 6.45
C TYR A 182 4.38 -13.68 5.24
N LYS A 183 3.79 -14.87 5.24
CA LYS A 183 3.86 -15.81 4.12
C LYS A 183 3.27 -15.22 2.83
N ASP A 184 2.17 -14.50 2.94
CA ASP A 184 1.53 -13.89 1.78
C ASP A 184 2.32 -12.68 1.28
N MET A 185 2.80 -11.82 2.16
CA MET A 185 3.71 -10.72 1.82
C MET A 185 5.02 -11.22 1.17
N MET A 186 5.56 -12.37 1.60
CA MET A 186 6.73 -12.98 0.95
C MET A 186 6.46 -13.43 -0.48
N LYS A 187 5.23 -13.86 -0.81
CA LYS A 187 4.82 -14.18 -2.19
C LYS A 187 4.67 -12.92 -3.04
N LEU A 188 4.17 -11.84 -2.45
CA LEU A 188 4.02 -10.52 -3.10
C LEU A 188 5.38 -9.83 -3.29
N GLY A 189 6.38 -10.16 -2.45
CA GLY A 189 7.70 -9.53 -2.46
C GLY A 189 7.76 -8.17 -1.77
N VAL A 190 6.67 -7.70 -1.16
CA VAL A 190 6.55 -6.39 -0.51
C VAL A 190 5.80 -6.49 0.82
N TYR A 191 5.99 -5.48 1.67
CA TYR A 191 5.17 -5.29 2.87
C TYR A 191 3.80 -4.73 2.46
N ALA A 192 2.75 -5.50 2.66
CA ALA A 192 1.37 -5.17 2.26
C ALA A 192 0.40 -5.09 3.46
N PHE A 193 0.91 -5.05 4.69
CA PHE A 193 0.10 -4.84 5.89
C PHE A 193 -0.13 -3.34 6.16
N TYR A 194 -0.74 -2.99 7.28
CA TYR A 194 -1.04 -1.60 7.61
C TYR A 194 0.19 -0.70 7.63
N ARG A 195 0.03 0.47 7.04
CA ARG A 195 1.03 1.55 7.02
C ARG A 195 0.38 2.90 7.29
N LEU A 196 1.13 3.80 7.88
CA LEU A 196 0.69 5.15 8.24
C LEU A 196 1.73 6.17 7.79
N GLY A 197 1.27 7.30 7.25
CA GLY A 197 2.14 8.39 6.83
C GLY A 197 1.75 9.73 7.43
N ILE A 198 2.77 10.47 7.93
CA ILE A 198 2.63 11.83 8.48
C ILE A 198 3.61 12.74 7.76
N GLY A 199 3.13 13.85 7.21
CA GLY A 199 3.95 14.89 6.58
C GLY A 199 4.82 15.65 7.60
N PRO A 200 5.86 16.38 7.13
CA PRO A 200 6.76 17.14 8.00
C PRO A 200 6.05 18.22 8.85
N ASP A 201 4.92 18.72 8.36
CA ASP A 201 4.04 19.69 9.02
C ASP A 201 3.15 19.07 10.11
N GLY A 202 3.12 17.72 10.18
CA GLY A 202 2.28 16.96 11.09
C GLY A 202 0.94 16.55 10.49
N THR A 203 0.69 16.81 9.21
CA THR A 203 -0.52 16.35 8.53
C THR A 203 -0.54 14.83 8.44
N TRP A 204 -1.62 14.19 8.91
CA TRP A 204 -1.83 12.76 8.78
C TRP A 204 -2.41 12.45 7.38
N HIS A 205 -1.64 11.76 6.53
CA HIS A 205 -1.99 11.53 5.14
C HIS A 205 -2.72 10.21 4.88
N PHE A 206 -2.33 9.14 5.56
CA PHE A 206 -2.96 7.85 5.35
C PHE A 206 -2.78 6.89 6.54
N PHE A 207 -3.71 5.96 6.64
CA PHE A 207 -3.63 4.74 7.44
C PHE A 207 -4.36 3.63 6.71
N VAL A 208 -3.63 2.85 5.93
CA VAL A 208 -4.16 1.87 4.96
C VAL A 208 -3.43 0.55 5.02
N THR A 209 -4.09 -0.50 4.51
CA THR A 209 -3.51 -1.82 4.23
C THR A 209 -3.64 -2.14 2.75
N GLY A 210 -2.78 -3.05 2.23
CA GLY A 210 -2.74 -3.40 0.81
C GLY A 210 -1.84 -2.45 -0.01
N ASP A 211 -1.74 -2.72 -1.31
CA ASP A 211 -1.07 -1.88 -2.32
C ASP A 211 -2.08 -1.09 -3.14
#